data_c6013dd62cf58e7478be93bcd2e303f6
#
_entry.id   c6013dd62cf58e7478be93bcd2e303f6
#
_cell.length_a   1.000
_cell.length_b   1.000
_cell.length_c   1.000
_cell.angle_alpha   90.00
_cell.angle_beta   90.00
_cell.angle_gamma   90.00
#
_symmetry.space_group_name_H-M   'P 1'
#
loop_
_entity.id
_entity.type
_entity.pdbx_description
1 polymer ?
#
loop_
_entity_poly.entity_id
_entity_poly.type
_entity_poly.pdbx_seq_one_letter_code
_entity_poly.pdbx_strand_id
1 'polypeptide(L)'
;PAKVTAATGMDALTHCVESYLHAMFHPMCDGIALEGLRLVAHALPKAVAFAQRIEAGDTAAASAPEHLEARGQMLCAAMMGAVAFQKDLGVVHSCAHSLSTVADLHHGLANGIMIVAGMRFNRSVTTEKMAVMAQTVGAAEASADGFIDWLDRFRASVGIPRSLREVGVTPEQVPSLVQHALADACHTFGPRQPVTANDFEALFREALAG
;
A
#
# COMPACT_ATOMS: atom_id res chain seq x y z
N PRO A 1 5.95 -11.61 -13.37
CA PRO A 1 7.28 -11.10 -13.03
C PRO A 1 7.34 -10.61 -11.58
N ALA A 2 8.51 -10.72 -10.92
CA ALA A 2 8.68 -10.42 -9.52
C ALA A 2 8.33 -8.96 -9.19
N LYS A 3 8.80 -8.00 -9.99
CA LYS A 3 8.50 -6.57 -9.82
C LYS A 3 7.00 -6.28 -9.91
N VAL A 4 6.30 -6.89 -10.88
CA VAL A 4 4.85 -6.73 -11.04
C VAL A 4 4.11 -7.40 -9.88
N THR A 5 4.54 -8.60 -9.46
CA THR A 5 3.98 -9.30 -8.29
C THR A 5 4.09 -8.43 -7.02
N ALA A 6 5.25 -7.82 -6.78
CA ALA A 6 5.45 -6.92 -5.65
C ALA A 6 4.54 -5.69 -5.72
N ALA A 7 4.52 -5.01 -6.86
CA ALA A 7 3.75 -3.80 -7.07
C ALA A 7 2.23 -4.04 -6.91
N THR A 8 1.68 -5.04 -7.59
CA THR A 8 0.24 -5.37 -7.50
C THR A 8 -0.15 -5.90 -6.11
N GLY A 9 0.78 -6.61 -5.43
CA GLY A 9 0.58 -7.05 -4.06
C GLY A 9 0.55 -5.89 -3.06
N MET A 10 1.40 -4.89 -3.24
CA MET A 10 1.36 -3.66 -2.43
C MET A 10 0.10 -2.85 -2.69
N ASP A 11 -0.43 -2.87 -3.90
CA ASP A 11 -1.72 -2.27 -4.22
C ASP A 11 -2.86 -2.94 -3.44
N ALA A 12 -2.93 -4.26 -3.47
CA ALA A 12 -3.90 -5.04 -2.69
C ALA A 12 -3.79 -4.78 -1.18
N LEU A 13 -2.55 -4.64 -0.67
CA LEU A 13 -2.30 -4.25 0.72
C LEU A 13 -2.86 -2.85 1.00
N THR A 14 -2.61 -1.88 0.12
CA THR A 14 -3.05 -0.49 0.30
C THR A 14 -4.57 -0.39 0.27
N HIS A 15 -5.26 -1.14 -0.61
CA HIS A 15 -6.72 -1.25 -0.60
C HIS A 15 -7.25 -1.69 0.77
N CYS A 16 -6.67 -2.76 1.34
CA CYS A 16 -7.06 -3.26 2.67
C CYS A 16 -6.80 -2.22 3.76
N VAL A 17 -5.63 -1.59 3.75
CA VAL A 17 -5.22 -0.61 4.76
C VAL A 17 -6.10 0.64 4.73
N GLU A 18 -6.25 1.29 3.58
CA GLU A 18 -7.01 2.54 3.48
C GLU A 18 -8.50 2.31 3.71
N SER A 19 -9.08 1.23 3.19
CA SER A 19 -10.47 0.88 3.47
C SER A 19 -10.74 0.62 4.96
N TYR A 20 -9.82 -0.09 5.64
CA TYR A 20 -9.96 -0.30 7.08
C TYR A 20 -9.87 1.01 7.87
N LEU A 21 -8.96 1.92 7.49
CA LEU A 21 -8.79 3.22 8.15
C LEU A 21 -9.94 4.18 7.90
N HIS A 22 -10.65 4.04 6.78
CA HIS A 22 -11.74 4.94 6.41
C HIS A 22 -12.77 5.10 7.54
N ALA A 23 -13.32 6.33 7.70
CA ALA A 23 -14.18 6.68 8.82
C ALA A 23 -15.58 6.05 8.78
N MET A 24 -16.05 5.61 7.61
CA MET A 24 -17.36 4.98 7.45
C MET A 24 -17.49 3.74 8.35
N PHE A 25 -18.61 3.64 9.07
CA PHE A 25 -18.95 2.45 9.85
C PHE A 25 -19.43 1.32 8.93
N HIS A 26 -18.58 0.31 8.72
CA HIS A 26 -18.90 -0.86 7.91
C HIS A 26 -18.13 -2.10 8.42
N PRO A 27 -18.59 -2.74 9.51
CA PRO A 27 -17.82 -3.80 10.18
C PRO A 27 -17.55 -5.02 9.30
N MET A 28 -18.38 -5.32 8.31
CA MET A 28 -18.10 -6.39 7.34
C MET A 28 -16.88 -6.06 6.49
N CYS A 29 -16.83 -4.86 5.91
CA CYS A 29 -15.65 -4.43 5.15
C CYS A 29 -14.42 -4.33 6.03
N ASP A 30 -14.56 -3.90 7.29
CA ASP A 30 -13.44 -3.84 8.25
C ASP A 30 -12.86 -5.25 8.49
N GLY A 31 -13.70 -6.25 8.72
CA GLY A 31 -13.26 -7.63 8.90
C GLY A 31 -12.62 -8.23 7.64
N ILE A 32 -13.19 -7.95 6.46
CA ILE A 32 -12.65 -8.38 5.16
C ILE A 32 -11.28 -7.72 4.91
N ALA A 33 -11.14 -6.42 5.18
CA ALA A 33 -9.89 -5.69 5.00
C ALA A 33 -8.77 -6.23 5.90
N LEU A 34 -9.05 -6.52 7.17
CA LEU A 34 -8.07 -7.09 8.09
C LEU A 34 -7.60 -8.48 7.66
N GLU A 35 -8.54 -9.35 7.23
CA GLU A 35 -8.14 -10.67 6.73
C GLU A 35 -7.36 -10.56 5.41
N GLY A 36 -7.75 -9.67 4.49
CA GLY A 36 -6.98 -9.37 3.28
C GLY A 36 -5.56 -8.91 3.61
N LEU A 37 -5.41 -8.00 4.56
CA LEU A 37 -4.11 -7.52 5.04
C LEU A 37 -3.25 -8.66 5.60
N ARG A 38 -3.83 -9.54 6.41
CA ARG A 38 -3.15 -10.72 6.97
C ARG A 38 -2.64 -11.65 5.87
N LEU A 39 -3.48 -11.91 4.86
CA LEU A 39 -3.11 -12.75 3.72
C LEU A 39 -1.96 -12.14 2.91
N VAL A 40 -2.01 -10.84 2.61
CA VAL A 40 -0.89 -10.16 1.91
C VAL A 40 0.40 -10.25 2.71
N ALA A 41 0.36 -9.95 4.01
CA ALA A 41 1.53 -10.02 4.88
C ALA A 41 2.21 -11.38 4.85
N HIS A 42 1.43 -12.46 4.76
CA HIS A 42 1.92 -13.83 4.73
C HIS A 42 2.37 -14.32 3.34
N ALA A 43 1.60 -13.98 2.31
CA ALA A 43 1.73 -14.59 0.99
C ALA A 43 2.61 -13.78 0.02
N LEU A 44 2.60 -12.44 0.10
CA LEU A 44 3.31 -11.61 -0.87
C LEU A 44 4.82 -11.87 -0.91
N PRO A 45 5.55 -11.96 0.22
CA PRO A 45 6.98 -12.24 0.19
C PRO A 45 7.29 -13.58 -0.48
N LYS A 46 6.46 -14.61 -0.24
CA LYS A 46 6.60 -15.93 -0.89
C LYS A 46 6.33 -15.84 -2.38
N ALA A 47 5.25 -15.18 -2.79
CA ALA A 47 4.90 -15.03 -4.20
C ALA A 47 6.00 -14.28 -4.98
N VAL A 48 6.61 -13.25 -4.39
CA VAL A 48 7.74 -12.52 -4.98
C VAL A 48 8.99 -13.40 -5.07
N ALA A 49 9.33 -14.13 -4.01
CA ALA A 49 10.50 -15.02 -4.00
C ALA A 49 10.38 -16.14 -5.08
N PHE A 50 9.19 -16.74 -5.21
CA PHE A 50 8.95 -17.72 -6.27
C PHE A 50 9.04 -17.10 -7.67
N ALA A 51 8.49 -15.89 -7.86
CA ALA A 51 8.61 -15.17 -9.13
C ALA A 51 10.08 -14.90 -9.51
N GLN A 52 10.92 -14.51 -8.54
CA GLN A 52 12.37 -14.33 -8.74
C GLN A 52 13.07 -15.64 -9.15
N ARG A 53 12.74 -16.75 -8.49
CA ARG A 53 13.28 -18.08 -8.86
C ARG A 53 12.91 -18.47 -10.29
N ILE A 54 11.65 -18.25 -10.68
CA ILE A 54 11.18 -18.55 -12.04
C ILE A 54 11.92 -17.68 -13.07
N GLU A 55 12.08 -16.39 -12.79
CA GLU A 55 12.83 -15.46 -13.64
C GLU A 55 14.32 -15.86 -13.77
N ALA A 56 14.87 -16.46 -12.72
CA ALA A 56 16.24 -17.00 -12.72
C ALA A 56 16.37 -18.38 -13.43
N GLY A 57 15.29 -18.91 -14.00
CA GLY A 57 15.30 -20.16 -14.78
C GLY A 57 14.88 -21.41 -14.00
N ASP A 58 14.45 -21.29 -12.74
CA ASP A 58 13.90 -22.42 -11.97
C ASP A 58 12.44 -22.69 -12.42
N THR A 59 12.31 -23.45 -13.49
CA THR A 59 11.00 -23.80 -14.07
C THR A 59 10.14 -24.67 -13.15
N ALA A 60 10.76 -25.47 -12.27
CA ALA A 60 10.04 -26.30 -11.30
C ALA A 60 9.31 -25.45 -10.25
N ALA A 61 9.84 -24.29 -9.93
CA ALA A 61 9.21 -23.35 -9.01
C ALA A 61 7.81 -22.90 -9.47
N ALA A 62 7.53 -22.89 -10.77
CA ALA A 62 6.24 -22.47 -11.31
C ALA A 62 5.07 -23.39 -10.91
N SER A 63 5.33 -24.69 -10.74
CA SER A 63 4.33 -25.69 -10.34
C SER A 63 4.45 -26.12 -8.87
N ALA A 64 5.34 -25.50 -8.11
CA ALA A 64 5.50 -25.80 -6.67
C ALA A 64 4.19 -25.53 -5.91
N PRO A 65 3.71 -26.47 -5.06
CA PRO A 65 2.48 -26.28 -4.29
C PRO A 65 2.47 -24.98 -3.48
N GLU A 66 3.59 -24.64 -2.87
CA GLU A 66 3.75 -23.41 -2.05
C GLU A 66 3.65 -22.14 -2.90
N HIS A 67 4.10 -22.17 -4.15
CA HIS A 67 3.92 -21.08 -5.10
C HIS A 67 2.45 -20.89 -5.44
N LEU A 68 1.77 -21.99 -5.81
CA LEU A 68 0.35 -21.95 -6.18
C LEU A 68 -0.51 -21.49 -4.99
N GLU A 69 -0.19 -21.96 -3.78
CA GLU A 69 -0.86 -21.52 -2.56
C GLU A 69 -0.66 -20.01 -2.32
N ALA A 70 0.59 -19.52 -2.38
CA ALA A 70 0.87 -18.10 -2.20
C ALA A 70 0.15 -17.24 -3.25
N ARG A 71 0.09 -17.66 -4.51
CA ARG A 71 -0.68 -16.97 -5.57
C ARG A 71 -2.17 -16.99 -5.30
N GLY A 72 -2.73 -18.12 -4.86
CA GLY A 72 -4.13 -18.24 -4.47
C GLY A 72 -4.49 -17.31 -3.32
N GLN A 73 -3.66 -17.26 -2.28
CA GLN A 73 -3.84 -16.34 -1.15
C GLN A 73 -3.77 -14.88 -1.59
N MET A 74 -2.85 -14.52 -2.50
CA MET A 74 -2.77 -13.15 -3.05
C MET A 74 -3.99 -12.78 -3.89
N LEU A 75 -4.55 -13.70 -4.69
CA LEU A 75 -5.80 -13.46 -5.42
C LEU A 75 -6.98 -13.23 -4.48
N CYS A 76 -7.08 -14.03 -3.42
CA CYS A 76 -8.09 -13.84 -2.37
C CYS A 76 -7.93 -12.48 -1.68
N ALA A 77 -6.70 -12.11 -1.31
CA ALA A 77 -6.42 -10.84 -0.65
C ALA A 77 -6.77 -9.63 -1.55
N ALA A 78 -6.44 -9.71 -2.85
CA ALA A 78 -6.79 -8.66 -3.82
C ALA A 78 -8.32 -8.51 -3.96
N MET A 79 -9.04 -9.64 -4.02
CA MET A 79 -10.50 -9.63 -4.04
C MET A 79 -11.07 -9.04 -2.74
N MET A 80 -10.51 -9.39 -1.58
CA MET A 80 -10.93 -8.85 -0.28
C MET A 80 -10.71 -7.32 -0.21
N GLY A 81 -9.56 -6.82 -0.69
CA GLY A 81 -9.31 -5.39 -0.83
C GLY A 81 -10.34 -4.72 -1.72
N ALA A 82 -10.64 -5.32 -2.87
CA ALA A 82 -11.65 -4.82 -3.82
C ALA A 82 -13.06 -4.79 -3.23
N VAL A 83 -13.43 -5.75 -2.38
CA VAL A 83 -14.72 -5.72 -1.67
C VAL A 83 -14.70 -4.67 -0.56
N ALA A 84 -13.61 -4.57 0.20
CA ALA A 84 -13.51 -3.67 1.33
C ALA A 84 -13.54 -2.20 0.92
N PHE A 85 -13.00 -1.82 -0.24
CA PHE A 85 -12.96 -0.42 -0.68
C PHE A 85 -14.32 0.14 -1.12
N GLN A 86 -15.43 -0.60 -0.96
CA GLN A 86 -16.77 -0.01 -0.91
C GLN A 86 -16.90 1.05 0.21
N LYS A 87 -16.01 1.04 1.19
CA LYS A 87 -15.85 2.12 2.18
C LYS A 87 -15.15 3.34 1.63
N ASP A 88 -14.59 3.25 0.42
CA ASP A 88 -13.67 4.19 -0.19
C ASP A 88 -12.20 3.99 0.23
N LEU A 89 -11.31 4.81 -0.33
CA LEU A 89 -9.86 4.75 -0.18
C LEU A 89 -9.34 5.99 0.58
N GLY A 90 -8.13 6.47 0.31
CA GLY A 90 -7.55 7.57 1.05
C GLY A 90 -6.45 8.33 0.30
N VAL A 91 -5.62 9.04 1.07
CA VAL A 91 -4.56 9.91 0.53
C VAL A 91 -3.48 9.15 -0.24
N VAL A 92 -3.22 7.88 0.10
CA VAL A 92 -2.22 7.07 -0.61
C VAL A 92 -2.65 6.84 -2.05
N HIS A 93 -3.90 6.45 -2.27
CA HIS A 93 -4.44 6.27 -3.61
C HIS A 93 -4.52 7.59 -4.39
N SER A 94 -4.92 8.70 -3.76
CA SER A 94 -4.89 10.02 -4.43
C SER A 94 -3.48 10.39 -4.89
N CYS A 95 -2.46 10.12 -4.10
CA CYS A 95 -1.06 10.31 -4.49
C CYS A 95 -0.66 9.34 -5.62
N ALA A 96 -1.07 8.07 -5.56
CA ALA A 96 -0.73 7.06 -6.57
C ALA A 96 -1.36 7.39 -7.93
N HIS A 97 -2.62 7.83 -7.98
CA HIS A 97 -3.29 8.29 -9.20
C HIS A 97 -2.55 9.48 -9.83
N SER A 98 -2.16 10.43 -8.99
CA SER A 98 -1.36 11.58 -9.41
C SER A 98 0.00 11.17 -10.00
N LEU A 99 0.72 10.27 -9.33
CA LEU A 99 2.01 9.73 -9.79
C LEU A 99 1.86 8.95 -11.10
N SER A 100 0.80 8.18 -11.28
CA SER A 100 0.52 7.49 -12.55
C SER A 100 0.25 8.48 -13.69
N THR A 101 -0.47 9.58 -13.41
CA THR A 101 -0.81 10.58 -14.42
C THR A 101 0.38 11.47 -14.82
N VAL A 102 1.17 11.92 -13.84
CA VAL A 102 2.23 12.94 -14.04
C VAL A 102 3.58 12.30 -14.38
N ALA A 103 3.89 11.16 -13.78
CA ALA A 103 5.19 10.51 -13.87
C ALA A 103 5.14 9.14 -14.57
N ASP A 104 3.98 8.72 -15.12
CA ASP A 104 3.77 7.41 -15.75
C ASP A 104 4.21 6.23 -14.85
N LEU A 105 4.07 6.40 -13.52
CA LEU A 105 4.49 5.40 -12.56
C LEU A 105 3.41 4.31 -12.45
N HIS A 106 3.83 3.03 -12.45
CA HIS A 106 2.92 1.92 -12.23
C HIS A 106 2.14 2.10 -10.92
N HIS A 107 0.80 2.03 -10.98
CA HIS A 107 -0.12 2.37 -9.88
C HIS A 107 0.24 1.66 -8.56
N GLY A 108 0.39 0.34 -8.57
CA GLY A 108 0.72 -0.42 -7.36
C GLY A 108 2.13 -0.12 -6.82
N LEU A 109 3.09 0.25 -7.70
CA LEU A 109 4.40 0.72 -7.26
C LEU A 109 4.29 2.07 -6.55
N ALA A 110 3.50 2.99 -7.10
CA ALA A 110 3.22 4.28 -6.48
C ALA A 110 2.58 4.11 -5.09
N ASN A 111 1.57 3.24 -4.97
CA ASN A 111 0.96 2.90 -3.68
C ASN A 111 2.00 2.35 -2.69
N GLY A 112 2.83 1.41 -3.12
CA GLY A 112 3.87 0.81 -2.27
C GLY A 112 4.92 1.81 -1.76
N ILE A 113 5.26 2.83 -2.55
CA ILE A 113 6.18 3.90 -2.12
C ILE A 113 5.48 4.88 -1.18
N MET A 114 4.25 5.30 -1.51
CA MET A 114 3.51 6.34 -0.77
C MET A 114 2.92 5.86 0.56
N ILE A 115 2.72 4.55 0.76
CA ILE A 115 1.95 4.04 1.90
C ILE A 115 2.54 4.45 3.26
N VAL A 116 3.85 4.48 3.41
CA VAL A 116 4.49 4.84 4.69
C VAL A 116 4.24 6.31 5.03
N ALA A 117 4.42 7.22 4.07
CA ALA A 117 4.12 8.64 4.24
C ALA A 117 2.62 8.86 4.54
N GLY A 118 1.73 8.16 3.82
CA GLY A 118 0.29 8.22 4.06
C GLY A 118 -0.11 7.72 5.45
N MET A 119 0.55 6.68 5.97
CA MET A 119 0.28 6.19 7.33
C MET A 119 0.80 7.16 8.39
N ARG A 120 1.97 7.75 8.22
CA ARG A 120 2.46 8.82 9.11
C ARG A 120 1.52 10.02 9.14
N PHE A 121 1.01 10.42 7.98
CA PHE A 121 0.02 11.50 7.86
C PHE A 121 -1.26 11.21 8.67
N ASN A 122 -1.79 9.98 8.58
CA ASN A 122 -3.02 9.58 9.26
C ASN A 122 -2.83 9.17 10.73
N ARG A 123 -1.59 9.01 11.20
CA ARG A 123 -1.25 8.40 12.50
C ARG A 123 -2.05 8.96 13.67
N SER A 124 -2.14 10.28 13.79
CA SER A 124 -2.76 10.94 14.95
C SER A 124 -4.26 10.71 15.08
N VAL A 125 -4.94 10.38 13.99
CA VAL A 125 -6.40 10.19 13.95
C VAL A 125 -6.81 8.71 13.79
N THR A 126 -5.86 7.79 13.64
CA THR A 126 -6.12 6.37 13.41
C THR A 126 -5.30 5.44 14.31
N THR A 127 -4.78 5.94 15.42
CA THR A 127 -3.87 5.21 16.32
C THR A 127 -4.39 3.83 16.73
N GLU A 128 -5.66 3.73 17.14
CA GLU A 128 -6.27 2.46 17.57
C GLU A 128 -6.41 1.47 16.41
N LYS A 129 -6.89 1.92 15.25
CA LYS A 129 -7.01 1.07 14.07
C LYS A 129 -5.65 0.57 13.58
N MET A 130 -4.63 1.42 13.60
CA MET A 130 -3.25 1.01 13.26
C MET A 130 -2.68 0.00 14.26
N ALA A 131 -3.00 0.11 15.54
CA ALA A 131 -2.59 -0.90 16.52
C ALA A 131 -3.22 -2.28 16.25
N VAL A 132 -4.49 -2.33 15.82
CA VAL A 132 -5.14 -3.57 15.37
C VAL A 132 -4.46 -4.13 14.12
N MET A 133 -4.13 -3.29 13.14
CA MET A 133 -3.40 -3.74 11.95
C MET A 133 -2.00 -4.27 12.31
N ALA A 134 -1.30 -3.61 13.26
CA ALA A 134 -0.01 -4.10 13.78
C ALA A 134 -0.11 -5.52 14.34
N GLN A 135 -1.14 -5.79 15.15
CA GLN A 135 -1.42 -7.14 15.65
C GLN A 135 -1.73 -8.13 14.53
N THR A 136 -2.55 -7.71 13.57
CA THR A 136 -2.97 -8.54 12.42
C THR A 136 -1.78 -9.02 11.59
N VAL A 137 -0.78 -8.18 11.39
CA VAL A 137 0.43 -8.50 10.59
C VAL A 137 1.58 -9.08 11.42
N GLY A 138 1.42 -9.20 12.73
CA GLY A 138 2.49 -9.66 13.63
C GLY A 138 3.65 -8.68 13.77
N ALA A 139 3.37 -7.38 13.79
CA ALA A 139 4.39 -6.37 14.06
C ALA A 139 5.00 -6.54 15.47
N ALA A 140 6.24 -6.08 15.64
CA ALA A 140 6.95 -6.21 16.92
C ALA A 140 6.24 -5.49 18.08
N GLU A 141 5.55 -4.40 17.77
CA GLU A 141 4.73 -3.64 18.71
C GLU A 141 3.31 -3.49 18.16
N ALA A 142 2.32 -3.72 19.01
CA ALA A 142 0.90 -3.51 18.71
C ALA A 142 0.53 -2.03 18.85
N SER A 143 1.14 -1.18 18.03
CA SER A 143 0.98 0.27 18.05
C SER A 143 0.93 0.86 16.65
N ALA A 144 0.54 2.13 16.52
CA ALA A 144 0.58 2.82 15.24
C ALA A 144 2.01 2.90 14.68
N ASP A 145 2.99 3.21 15.54
CA ASP A 145 4.40 3.25 15.13
C ASP A 145 4.90 1.86 14.74
N GLY A 146 4.53 0.83 15.50
CA GLY A 146 4.85 -0.56 15.18
C GLY A 146 4.32 -0.99 13.82
N PHE A 147 3.11 -0.55 13.43
CA PHE A 147 2.55 -0.79 12.10
C PHE A 147 3.31 -0.06 11.00
N ILE A 148 3.62 1.22 11.21
CA ILE A 148 4.38 2.03 10.24
C ILE A 148 5.78 1.45 10.01
N ASP A 149 6.47 1.07 11.09
CA ASP A 149 7.78 0.42 11.02
C ASP A 149 7.72 -0.96 10.33
N TRP A 150 6.65 -1.71 10.58
CA TRP A 150 6.41 -2.97 9.88
C TRP A 150 6.22 -2.73 8.38
N LEU A 151 5.42 -1.74 7.98
CA LEU A 151 5.20 -1.39 6.57
C LEU A 151 6.51 -1.02 5.85
N ASP A 152 7.37 -0.21 6.49
CA ASP A 152 8.64 0.20 5.87
C ASP A 152 9.56 -1.00 5.65
N ARG A 153 9.64 -1.91 6.62
CA ARG A 153 10.40 -3.16 6.46
C ARG A 153 9.76 -4.10 5.43
N PHE A 154 8.44 -4.21 5.44
CA PHE A 154 7.70 -5.09 4.54
C PHE A 154 7.87 -4.67 3.07
N ARG A 155 7.65 -3.39 2.73
CA ARG A 155 7.84 -2.89 1.37
C ARG A 155 9.27 -3.14 0.87
N ALA A 156 10.27 -2.93 1.72
CA ALA A 156 11.67 -3.20 1.38
C ALA A 156 11.93 -4.71 1.13
N SER A 157 11.32 -5.59 1.93
CA SER A 157 11.48 -7.05 1.81
C SER A 157 10.94 -7.63 0.49
N VAL A 158 9.95 -6.95 -0.11
CA VAL A 158 9.38 -7.33 -1.41
C VAL A 158 9.97 -6.54 -2.59
N GLY A 159 10.98 -5.71 -2.33
CA GLY A 159 11.74 -5.00 -3.37
C GLY A 159 11.07 -3.73 -3.88
N ILE A 160 10.20 -3.10 -3.09
CA ILE A 160 9.66 -1.77 -3.39
C ILE A 160 10.69 -0.71 -2.99
N PRO A 161 11.03 0.24 -3.88
CA PRO A 161 11.89 1.37 -3.57
C PRO A 161 11.39 2.19 -2.38
N ARG A 162 12.30 2.79 -1.64
CA ARG A 162 11.93 3.59 -0.47
C ARG A 162 11.53 5.01 -0.84
N SER A 163 12.07 5.53 -1.93
CA SER A 163 11.82 6.91 -2.33
C SER A 163 11.32 7.04 -3.77
N LEU A 164 10.60 8.11 -4.03
CA LEU A 164 10.17 8.49 -5.38
C LEU A 164 11.36 8.86 -6.28
N ARG A 165 12.48 9.29 -5.73
CA ARG A 165 13.71 9.58 -6.49
C ARG A 165 14.28 8.33 -7.15
N GLU A 166 14.20 7.19 -6.50
CA GLU A 166 14.70 5.91 -7.04
C GLU A 166 13.95 5.46 -8.30
N VAL A 167 12.76 6.00 -8.52
CA VAL A 167 11.92 5.72 -9.70
C VAL A 167 11.82 6.92 -10.65
N GLY A 168 12.70 7.92 -10.49
CA GLY A 168 12.86 9.03 -11.46
C GLY A 168 11.91 10.20 -11.23
N VAL A 169 11.13 10.23 -10.17
CA VAL A 169 10.31 11.41 -9.83
C VAL A 169 11.19 12.52 -9.26
N THR A 170 10.96 13.73 -9.70
CA THR A 170 11.78 14.89 -9.32
C THR A 170 10.98 15.94 -8.53
N PRO A 171 11.66 16.79 -7.74
CA PRO A 171 11.01 17.86 -6.98
C PRO A 171 10.22 18.85 -7.86
N GLU A 172 10.62 19.04 -9.12
CA GLU A 172 9.96 19.94 -10.07
C GLU A 172 8.56 19.45 -10.47
N GLN A 173 8.29 18.16 -10.34
CA GLN A 173 6.97 17.56 -10.61
C GLN A 173 5.98 17.77 -9.45
N VAL A 174 6.44 18.09 -8.25
CA VAL A 174 5.60 18.19 -7.04
C VAL A 174 4.38 19.12 -7.22
N PRO A 175 4.49 20.32 -7.80
CA PRO A 175 3.32 21.18 -8.00
C PRO A 175 2.22 20.53 -8.85
N SER A 176 2.59 19.84 -9.92
CA SER A 176 1.63 19.10 -10.77
C SER A 176 1.04 17.88 -10.02
N LEU A 177 1.87 17.15 -9.28
CA LEU A 177 1.41 16.03 -8.44
C LEU A 177 0.37 16.48 -7.42
N VAL A 178 0.62 17.59 -6.72
CA VAL A 178 -0.31 18.17 -5.75
C VAL A 178 -1.64 18.54 -6.40
N GLN A 179 -1.61 19.19 -7.57
CA GLN A 179 -2.82 19.57 -8.28
C GLN A 179 -3.70 18.36 -8.62
N HIS A 180 -3.11 17.29 -9.14
CA HIS A 180 -3.85 16.08 -9.50
C HIS A 180 -4.35 15.32 -8.27
N ALA A 181 -3.53 15.19 -7.23
CA ALA A 181 -3.94 14.51 -5.99
C ALA A 181 -5.09 15.26 -5.29
N LEU A 182 -5.07 16.59 -5.30
CA LEU A 182 -6.15 17.40 -4.71
C LEU A 182 -7.46 17.31 -5.49
N ALA A 183 -7.40 17.07 -6.80
CA ALA A 183 -8.58 16.88 -7.65
C ALA A 183 -9.14 15.43 -7.60
N ASP A 184 -8.39 14.49 -7.02
CA ASP A 184 -8.81 13.09 -6.90
C ASP A 184 -9.84 12.91 -5.76
N ALA A 185 -10.80 12.00 -5.96
CA ALA A 185 -11.89 11.80 -5.01
C ALA A 185 -11.51 10.93 -3.80
N CYS A 186 -10.49 10.07 -3.91
CA CYS A 186 -10.20 9.04 -2.90
C CYS A 186 -9.89 9.59 -1.50
N HIS A 187 -9.30 10.79 -1.42
CA HIS A 187 -8.97 11.40 -0.12
C HIS A 187 -10.15 12.09 0.57
N THR A 188 -11.27 12.35 -0.14
CA THR A 188 -12.32 13.28 0.33
C THR A 188 -13.07 12.82 1.58
N PHE A 189 -13.12 11.51 1.83
CA PHE A 189 -13.77 10.91 2.99
C PHE A 189 -12.80 10.11 3.87
N GLY A 190 -11.49 10.29 3.69
CA GLY A 190 -10.47 9.65 4.50
C GLY A 190 -10.55 10.02 5.99
N PRO A 191 -9.78 9.34 6.86
CA PRO A 191 -9.87 9.51 8.30
C PRO A 191 -9.43 10.89 8.80
N ARG A 192 -8.52 11.55 8.09
CA ARG A 192 -8.04 12.91 8.40
C ARG A 192 -8.60 13.91 7.40
N GLN A 193 -9.37 14.87 7.90
CA GLN A 193 -10.01 15.90 7.09
C GLN A 193 -9.90 17.29 7.75
N PRO A 194 -9.87 18.38 6.99
CA PRO A 194 -9.71 18.39 5.52
C PRO A 194 -8.28 18.05 5.11
N VAL A 195 -8.10 17.55 3.88
CA VAL A 195 -6.78 17.39 3.25
C VAL A 195 -6.53 18.58 2.33
N THR A 196 -5.41 19.24 2.48
CA THR A 196 -5.05 20.47 1.76
C THR A 196 -3.92 20.26 0.75
N ALA A 197 -3.69 21.25 -0.13
CA ALA A 197 -2.54 21.25 -1.03
C ALA A 197 -1.20 21.15 -0.27
N ASN A 198 -1.08 21.81 0.89
CA ASN A 198 0.13 21.75 1.71
C ASN A 198 0.35 20.34 2.29
N ASP A 199 -0.72 19.62 2.61
CA ASP A 199 -0.61 18.24 3.09
C ASP A 199 -0.09 17.33 1.97
N PHE A 200 -0.62 17.43 0.76
CA PHE A 200 -0.10 16.67 -0.39
C PHE A 200 1.34 17.05 -0.74
N GLU A 201 1.70 18.32 -0.69
CA GLU A 201 3.09 18.74 -0.89
C GLU A 201 4.02 18.09 0.14
N ALA A 202 3.63 18.06 1.42
CA ALA A 202 4.39 17.42 2.47
C ALA A 202 4.54 15.91 2.23
N LEU A 203 3.45 15.21 1.85
CA LEU A 203 3.46 13.79 1.51
C LEU A 203 4.43 13.46 0.35
N PHE A 204 4.38 14.21 -0.75
CA PHE A 204 5.29 13.99 -1.88
C PHE A 204 6.75 14.31 -1.53
N ARG A 205 6.99 15.38 -0.77
CA ARG A 205 8.36 15.73 -0.34
C ARG A 205 8.93 14.69 0.62
N GLU A 206 8.15 14.16 1.54
CA GLU A 206 8.54 13.06 2.42
C GLU A 206 8.90 11.81 1.60
N ALA A 207 8.03 11.41 0.68
CA ALA A 207 8.27 10.25 -0.17
C ALA A 207 9.44 10.44 -1.17
N LEU A 208 9.81 11.68 -1.53
CA LEU A 208 11.02 11.97 -2.29
C LEU A 208 12.29 11.82 -1.43
N ALA A 209 12.21 12.05 -0.13
CA ALA A 209 13.36 11.93 0.76
C ALA A 209 13.67 10.46 1.13
N GLY A 210 12.65 9.62 1.30
CA GLY A 210 12.74 8.17 1.61
C GLY A 210 12.66 7.86 3.09
#